data_649229c3de4016ce6779a1a0f4fbd71c
#
_entry.id   649229c3de4016ce6779a1a0f4fbd71c
#
_cell.length_a   1.000
_cell.length_b   1.000
_cell.length_c   1.000
_cell.angle_alpha   90.00
_cell.angle_beta   90.00
_cell.angle_gamma   90.00
#
_symmetry.space_group_name_H-M   'P 1'
#
loop_
_entity.id
_entity.type
_entity.pdbx_description
1 polymer ?
#
loop_
_entity_poly.entity_id
_entity_poly.type
_entity_poly.pdbx_seq_one_letter_code
_entity_poly.pdbx_strand_id
1 'polypeptide(L)'
;ELRSELDLAGEVTLDHLLNFPDVITAEGVEEEIEGMWEPISGAVARAMESLREMRRQEGIALEKDLRERVDRLEAVVKEIEKIAEERRDEQFRKLKERVRQLLEDEQIDAERLNTELALIVDRMDVTEECVRFHSHNEQFLKALEAAEPVGRRLNFLLQEMNREATTIGSKAYSAEISHRVVQLKEEIEKIREQVQNIE
;
A
#
# COMPACT_ATOMS: atom_id res chain seq x y z
N GLU A 1 -72.76 -1.79 -10.58
CA GLU A 1 -73.25 -1.28 -9.25
C GLU A 1 -72.91 0.19 -9.08
N LEU A 2 -71.65 0.60 -9.05
CA LEU A 2 -71.22 1.99 -8.86
C LEU A 2 -71.82 3.00 -9.88
N ARG A 3 -71.96 2.57 -11.17
CA ARG A 3 -72.53 3.38 -12.20
C ARG A 3 -74.03 3.71 -11.95
N SER A 4 -74.79 2.73 -11.41
CA SER A 4 -76.22 2.90 -11.09
C SER A 4 -76.44 3.68 -9.80
N GLU A 5 -75.50 3.55 -8.82
CA GLU A 5 -75.55 4.25 -7.55
C GLU A 5 -75.17 5.75 -7.67
N LEU A 6 -74.28 6.05 -8.65
CA LEU A 6 -73.74 7.41 -8.82
C LEU A 6 -74.37 8.13 -10.04
N ASP A 7 -75.40 7.55 -10.68
CA ASP A 7 -76.12 8.10 -11.85
C ASP A 7 -75.19 8.63 -12.96
N LEU A 8 -74.08 7.87 -13.27
CA LEU A 8 -73.08 8.26 -14.22
C LEU A 8 -73.54 7.97 -15.67
N ALA A 9 -73.51 9.01 -16.52
CA ALA A 9 -73.80 8.90 -17.94
C ALA A 9 -72.62 8.26 -18.69
N GLY A 10 -72.88 7.41 -19.68
CA GLY A 10 -71.87 6.77 -20.53
C GLY A 10 -71.81 5.27 -20.39
N GLU A 11 -71.16 4.56 -21.30
CA GLU A 11 -70.95 3.12 -21.26
C GLU A 11 -69.51 2.81 -20.87
N VAL A 12 -69.31 1.77 -20.06
CA VAL A 12 -67.96 1.23 -19.77
C VAL A 12 -67.48 0.50 -21.02
N THR A 13 -66.45 1.02 -21.64
CA THR A 13 -65.82 0.45 -22.83
C THR A 13 -64.61 -0.42 -22.45
N LEU A 14 -64.17 -1.24 -23.37
CA LEU A 14 -62.93 -2.06 -23.21
C LEU A 14 -61.71 -1.18 -22.92
N ASP A 15 -61.65 0.00 -23.58
CA ASP A 15 -60.57 1.00 -23.33
C ASP A 15 -60.51 1.48 -21.88
N HIS A 16 -61.67 1.63 -21.23
CA HIS A 16 -61.69 1.96 -19.81
C HIS A 16 -61.12 0.86 -18.94
N LEU A 17 -61.37 -0.42 -19.30
CA LEU A 17 -60.83 -1.58 -18.56
C LEU A 17 -59.33 -1.75 -18.78
N LEU A 18 -58.84 -1.51 -20.02
CA LEU A 18 -57.42 -1.60 -20.37
C LEU A 18 -56.57 -0.51 -19.69
N ASN A 19 -57.16 0.61 -19.36
CA ASN A 19 -56.44 1.69 -18.66
C ASN A 19 -56.39 1.55 -17.14
N PHE A 20 -57.05 0.53 -16.54
CA PHE A 20 -56.91 0.21 -15.14
C PHE A 20 -55.72 -0.70 -14.92
N PRO A 21 -54.74 -0.31 -14.09
CA PRO A 21 -53.68 -1.23 -13.68
C PRO A 21 -54.31 -2.47 -13.01
N ASP A 22 -53.71 -3.61 -13.22
CA ASP A 22 -54.10 -4.92 -12.65
C ASP A 22 -55.41 -5.55 -13.17
N VAL A 23 -56.11 -4.97 -14.14
CA VAL A 23 -57.26 -5.63 -14.81
C VAL A 23 -56.81 -6.74 -15.80
N ILE A 24 -55.64 -6.56 -16.35
CA ILE A 24 -54.98 -7.60 -17.17
C ILE A 24 -53.70 -8.02 -16.42
N THR A 25 -53.76 -9.16 -15.76
CA THR A 25 -52.58 -9.81 -15.20
C THR A 25 -52.15 -10.91 -16.20
N ALA A 26 -50.88 -10.93 -16.53
CA ALA A 26 -50.29 -12.02 -17.26
C ALA A 26 -50.22 -13.24 -16.33
N GLU A 27 -51.22 -14.12 -16.40
CA GLU A 27 -51.14 -15.45 -15.75
C GLU A 27 -49.99 -16.23 -16.40
N GLY A 28 -49.03 -16.66 -15.65
CA GLY A 28 -47.92 -17.50 -16.11
C GLY A 28 -46.53 -17.02 -15.77
N VAL A 29 -46.36 -15.73 -15.36
CA VAL A 29 -45.03 -15.19 -15.03
C VAL A 29 -44.45 -15.79 -13.73
N GLU A 30 -45.32 -16.13 -12.75
CA GLU A 30 -44.87 -16.70 -11.46
C GLU A 30 -44.36 -18.15 -11.59
N GLU A 31 -45.00 -18.98 -12.41
CA GLU A 31 -44.55 -20.39 -12.66
C GLU A 31 -43.21 -20.42 -13.43
N GLU A 32 -42.98 -19.49 -14.36
CA GLU A 32 -41.70 -19.39 -15.06
C GLU A 32 -40.55 -18.93 -14.13
N ILE A 33 -40.83 -18.12 -13.13
CA ILE A 33 -39.82 -17.61 -12.18
C ILE A 33 -39.33 -18.74 -11.26
N GLU A 34 -40.20 -19.58 -10.72
CA GLU A 34 -39.83 -20.75 -9.88
C GLU A 34 -38.91 -21.72 -10.63
N GLY A 35 -39.18 -21.99 -11.92
CA GLY A 35 -38.36 -22.85 -12.77
C GLY A 35 -37.00 -22.25 -13.15
N MET A 36 -36.83 -20.93 -13.08
CA MET A 36 -35.59 -20.24 -13.40
C MET A 36 -34.57 -20.23 -12.26
N TRP A 37 -34.97 -20.48 -11.03
CA TRP A 37 -34.07 -20.39 -9.86
C TRP A 37 -32.88 -21.36 -9.94
N GLU A 38 -33.11 -22.63 -10.26
CA GLU A 38 -32.04 -23.62 -10.36
C GLU A 38 -30.97 -23.28 -11.42
N PRO A 39 -31.32 -22.93 -12.67
CA PRO A 39 -30.32 -22.55 -13.66
C PRO A 39 -29.58 -21.24 -13.28
N ILE A 40 -30.26 -20.26 -12.65
CA ILE A 40 -29.66 -19.02 -12.21
C ILE A 40 -28.68 -19.27 -11.04
N SER A 41 -29.13 -20.01 -10.01
CA SER A 41 -28.27 -20.34 -8.85
C SER A 41 -27.06 -21.16 -9.27
N GLY A 42 -27.22 -22.09 -10.19
CA GLY A 42 -26.13 -22.86 -10.79
C GLY A 42 -25.16 -22.02 -11.62
N ALA A 43 -25.64 -21.01 -12.34
CA ALA A 43 -24.78 -20.06 -13.06
C ALA A 43 -23.98 -19.17 -12.09
N VAL A 44 -24.63 -18.65 -11.04
CA VAL A 44 -23.98 -17.86 -10.00
C VAL A 44 -22.91 -18.68 -9.27
N ALA A 45 -23.22 -19.92 -8.88
CA ALA A 45 -22.26 -20.81 -8.23
C ALA A 45 -21.00 -21.03 -9.08
N ARG A 46 -21.15 -21.30 -10.38
CA ARG A 46 -20.00 -21.44 -11.31
C ARG A 46 -19.22 -20.15 -11.47
N ALA A 47 -19.89 -19.00 -11.56
CA ALA A 47 -19.23 -17.69 -11.64
C ALA A 47 -18.43 -17.39 -10.38
N MET A 48 -18.97 -17.69 -9.19
CA MET A 48 -18.27 -17.52 -7.91
C MET A 48 -17.06 -18.43 -7.78
N GLU A 49 -17.13 -19.68 -8.23
CA GLU A 49 -15.99 -20.60 -8.23
C GLU A 49 -14.89 -20.14 -9.18
N SER A 50 -15.27 -19.71 -10.39
CA SER A 50 -14.32 -19.12 -11.35
C SER A 50 -13.65 -17.88 -10.81
N LEU A 51 -14.40 -17.00 -10.14
CA LEU A 51 -13.86 -15.80 -9.49
C LEU A 51 -12.88 -16.15 -8.37
N ARG A 52 -13.21 -17.12 -7.53
CA ARG A 52 -12.31 -17.58 -6.44
C ARG A 52 -11.00 -18.11 -6.99
N GLU A 53 -11.05 -18.93 -8.03
CA GLU A 53 -9.83 -19.48 -8.65
C GLU A 53 -8.99 -18.39 -9.30
N MET A 54 -9.62 -17.41 -9.98
CA MET A 54 -8.91 -16.25 -10.54
C MET A 54 -8.23 -15.42 -9.44
N ARG A 55 -8.95 -15.09 -8.35
CA ARG A 55 -8.38 -14.35 -7.20
C ARG A 55 -7.23 -15.11 -6.54
N ARG A 56 -7.32 -16.44 -6.46
CA ARG A 56 -6.24 -17.28 -5.92
C ARG A 56 -4.99 -17.21 -6.78
N GLN A 57 -5.12 -17.30 -8.09
CA GLN A 57 -3.99 -17.22 -9.02
C GLN A 57 -3.36 -15.84 -9.02
N GLU A 58 -4.17 -14.79 -9.02
CA GLU A 58 -3.72 -13.41 -8.94
C GLU A 58 -3.00 -13.12 -7.61
N GLY A 59 -3.52 -13.62 -6.49
CA GLY A 59 -2.89 -13.50 -5.17
C GLY A 59 -1.51 -14.16 -5.11
N ILE A 60 -1.33 -15.34 -5.69
CA ILE A 60 -0.03 -16.03 -5.77
C ILE A 60 0.97 -15.21 -6.60
N ALA A 61 0.53 -14.68 -7.74
CA ALA A 61 1.39 -13.86 -8.59
C ALA A 61 1.80 -12.55 -7.89
N LEU A 62 0.86 -11.91 -7.18
CA LEU A 62 1.08 -10.69 -6.42
C LEU A 62 2.02 -10.93 -5.24
N GLU A 63 1.83 -12.00 -4.47
CA GLU A 63 2.74 -12.36 -3.36
C GLU A 63 4.17 -12.51 -3.87
N LYS A 64 4.38 -13.20 -4.98
CA LYS A 64 5.70 -13.38 -5.58
C LYS A 64 6.33 -12.03 -5.97
N ASP A 65 5.59 -11.15 -6.66
CA ASP A 65 6.08 -9.82 -7.05
C ASP A 65 6.45 -8.98 -5.83
N LEU A 66 5.61 -9.00 -4.77
CA LEU A 66 5.87 -8.28 -3.53
C LEU A 66 7.15 -8.77 -2.83
N ARG A 67 7.37 -10.10 -2.77
CA ARG A 67 8.61 -10.68 -2.20
C ARG A 67 9.85 -10.23 -2.97
N GLU A 68 9.83 -10.30 -4.31
CA GLU A 68 10.93 -9.86 -5.16
C GLU A 68 11.22 -8.35 -5.00
N ARG A 69 10.20 -7.53 -4.75
CA ARG A 69 10.36 -6.09 -4.48
C ARG A 69 10.96 -5.82 -3.10
N VAL A 70 10.53 -6.56 -2.07
CA VAL A 70 11.13 -6.46 -0.73
C VAL A 70 12.59 -6.89 -0.75
N ASP A 71 12.96 -7.94 -1.50
CA ASP A 71 14.35 -8.34 -1.68
C ASP A 71 15.20 -7.23 -2.34
N ARG A 72 14.62 -6.49 -3.30
CA ARG A 72 15.28 -5.30 -3.90
C ARG A 72 15.46 -4.18 -2.87
N LEU A 73 14.47 -3.89 -2.04
CA LEU A 73 14.61 -2.92 -0.94
C LEU A 73 15.74 -3.33 0.00
N GLU A 74 15.78 -4.59 0.39
CA GLU A 74 16.81 -5.16 1.25
C GLU A 74 18.22 -4.99 0.67
N ALA A 75 18.38 -5.24 -0.63
CA ALA A 75 19.65 -5.06 -1.33
C ALA A 75 20.10 -3.59 -1.32
N VAL A 76 19.18 -2.65 -1.56
CA VAL A 76 19.51 -1.22 -1.58
C VAL A 76 19.88 -0.71 -0.17
N VAL A 77 19.22 -1.18 0.89
CA VAL A 77 19.57 -0.81 2.27
C VAL A 77 20.98 -1.32 2.63
N LYS A 78 21.33 -2.55 2.27
CA LYS A 78 22.69 -3.09 2.45
C LYS A 78 23.77 -2.28 1.72
N GLU A 79 23.46 -1.77 0.53
CA GLU A 79 24.37 -0.86 -0.18
C GLU A 79 24.54 0.47 0.57
N ILE A 80 23.45 1.02 1.13
CA ILE A 80 23.51 2.24 1.96
C ILE A 80 24.40 2.00 3.20
N GLU A 81 24.23 0.90 3.91
CA GLU A 81 25.04 0.53 5.08
C GLU A 81 26.53 0.48 4.73
N LYS A 82 26.84 -0.22 3.65
CA LYS A 82 28.23 -0.32 3.17
C LYS A 82 28.85 1.04 2.85
N ILE A 83 28.11 1.90 2.12
CA ILE A 83 28.57 3.25 1.78
C ILE A 83 28.75 4.09 3.05
N ALA A 84 27.81 4.00 4.00
CA ALA A 84 27.88 4.73 5.25
C ALA A 84 29.10 4.32 6.10
N GLU A 85 29.36 3.02 6.22
CA GLU A 85 30.52 2.47 6.94
C GLU A 85 31.85 2.91 6.30
N GLU A 86 32.01 2.74 4.99
CA GLU A 86 33.23 3.09 4.27
C GLU A 86 33.55 4.61 4.36
N ARG A 87 32.54 5.46 4.52
CA ARG A 87 32.71 6.93 4.54
C ARG A 87 32.79 7.54 5.93
N ARG A 88 32.48 6.80 6.99
CA ARG A 88 32.48 7.32 8.38
C ARG A 88 33.79 8.01 8.74
N ASP A 89 34.91 7.36 8.54
CA ASP A 89 36.24 7.87 8.87
C ASP A 89 36.67 9.03 7.96
N GLU A 90 36.29 9.01 6.71
CA GLU A 90 36.58 10.08 5.76
C GLU A 90 35.78 11.34 6.11
N GLN A 91 34.52 11.21 6.46
CA GLN A 91 33.67 12.32 6.88
C GLN A 91 34.19 12.98 8.16
N PHE A 92 34.59 12.20 9.15
CA PHE A 92 35.19 12.71 10.37
C PHE A 92 36.46 13.52 10.08
N ARG A 93 37.35 13.01 9.25
CA ARG A 93 38.60 13.72 8.85
C ARG A 93 38.31 15.01 8.11
N LYS A 94 37.40 14.98 7.12
CA LYS A 94 37.03 16.18 6.35
C LYS A 94 36.38 17.25 7.24
N LEU A 95 35.52 16.86 8.15
CA LEU A 95 34.86 17.78 9.07
C LEU A 95 35.87 18.42 10.02
N LYS A 96 36.78 17.62 10.57
CA LYS A 96 37.87 18.11 11.44
C LYS A 96 38.77 19.10 10.74
N GLU A 97 39.15 18.82 9.50
CA GLU A 97 40.01 19.73 8.71
C GLU A 97 39.27 21.03 8.38
N ARG A 98 38.01 20.96 7.97
CA ARG A 98 37.19 22.13 7.65
C ARG A 98 36.97 23.03 8.85
N VAL A 99 36.75 22.47 10.02
CA VAL A 99 36.62 23.26 11.27
C VAL A 99 37.94 23.92 11.64
N ARG A 100 39.09 23.23 11.49
CA ARG A 100 40.41 23.83 11.69
C ARG A 100 40.67 25.03 10.79
N GLN A 101 40.32 24.92 9.51
CA GLN A 101 40.48 26.02 8.54
C GLN A 101 39.58 27.23 8.84
N LEU A 102 38.41 27.02 9.44
CA LEU A 102 37.46 28.10 9.79
C LEU A 102 37.84 28.86 11.08
N LEU A 103 38.63 28.24 11.94
CA LEU A 103 38.92 28.79 13.27
C LEU A 103 40.28 29.55 13.36
N GLU A 104 40.91 29.90 12.20
CA GLU A 104 42.10 30.73 12.05
C GLU A 104 42.86 31.00 13.38
N ASP A 105 43.77 30.11 13.80
CA ASP A 105 44.74 30.29 14.89
C ASP A 105 44.23 30.63 16.32
N GLU A 106 42.97 30.59 16.62
CA GLU A 106 42.49 30.62 18.00
C GLU A 106 42.91 29.35 18.74
N GLN A 107 43.30 29.49 20.03
CA GLN A 107 43.64 28.34 20.89
C GLN A 107 42.40 27.46 21.09
N ILE A 108 42.23 26.52 20.17
CA ILE A 108 41.13 25.58 20.23
C ILE A 108 41.47 24.50 21.24
N ASP A 109 40.62 24.30 22.22
CA ASP A 109 40.64 23.10 23.05
C ASP A 109 40.39 21.86 22.18
N ALA A 110 41.45 21.10 21.91
CA ALA A 110 41.40 19.95 21.02
C ALA A 110 40.48 18.84 21.53
N GLU A 111 40.32 18.71 22.84
CA GLU A 111 39.46 17.72 23.48
C GLU A 111 37.97 18.09 23.25
N ARG A 112 37.61 19.34 23.48
CA ARG A 112 36.28 19.87 23.25
C ARG A 112 35.90 19.79 21.76
N LEU A 113 36.82 20.16 20.86
CA LEU A 113 36.60 20.05 19.42
C LEU A 113 36.32 18.62 19.01
N ASN A 114 37.12 17.64 19.46
CA ASN A 114 36.91 16.23 19.13
C ASN A 114 35.55 15.71 19.65
N THR A 115 35.13 16.17 20.85
CA THR A 115 33.83 15.80 21.40
C THR A 115 32.68 16.34 20.55
N GLU A 116 32.72 17.62 20.15
CA GLU A 116 31.68 18.20 19.28
C GLU A 116 31.65 17.57 17.90
N LEU A 117 32.81 17.24 17.32
CA LEU A 117 32.90 16.55 16.07
C LEU A 117 32.32 15.12 16.14
N ALA A 118 32.56 14.39 17.24
CA ALA A 118 31.99 13.08 17.47
C ALA A 118 30.45 13.12 17.52
N LEU A 119 29.89 14.11 18.23
CA LEU A 119 28.45 14.34 18.31
C LEU A 119 27.83 14.66 16.93
N ILE A 120 28.53 15.38 16.06
CA ILE A 120 28.07 15.68 14.71
C ILE A 120 28.07 14.39 13.86
N VAL A 121 29.14 13.59 13.92
CA VAL A 121 29.24 12.31 13.20
C VAL A 121 28.16 11.33 13.66
N ASP A 122 27.91 11.28 14.96
CA ASP A 122 26.85 10.44 15.52
C ASP A 122 25.45 10.82 15.00
N ARG A 123 25.18 12.13 14.85
CA ARG A 123 23.95 12.62 14.22
C ARG A 123 23.81 12.27 12.73
N MET A 124 24.92 11.98 12.05
CA MET A 124 24.96 11.57 10.65
C MET A 124 24.88 10.05 10.48
N ASP A 125 24.94 9.30 11.58
CA ASP A 125 24.86 7.86 11.58
C ASP A 125 23.45 7.41 11.19
N VAL A 126 23.35 6.50 10.22
CA VAL A 126 22.11 5.95 9.66
C VAL A 126 21.90 4.48 10.06
N THR A 127 22.76 3.95 10.91
CA THR A 127 22.75 2.52 11.29
C THR A 127 21.42 2.12 11.92
N GLU A 128 20.88 2.96 12.81
CA GLU A 128 19.60 2.67 13.48
C GLU A 128 18.43 2.60 12.48
N GLU A 129 18.38 3.53 11.54
CA GLU A 129 17.36 3.57 10.50
C GLU A 129 17.44 2.35 9.57
N CYS A 130 18.66 1.92 9.21
CA CYS A 130 18.86 0.71 8.42
C CYS A 130 18.39 -0.55 9.17
N VAL A 131 18.75 -0.69 10.45
CA VAL A 131 18.27 -1.81 11.30
C VAL A 131 16.74 -1.83 11.40
N ARG A 132 16.10 -0.68 11.59
CA ARG A 132 14.64 -0.59 11.61
C ARG A 132 14.05 -0.96 10.25
N PHE A 133 14.65 -0.51 9.16
CA PHE A 133 14.21 -0.83 7.82
C PHE A 133 14.25 -2.35 7.56
N HIS A 134 15.34 -3.04 7.92
CA HIS A 134 15.44 -4.50 7.85
C HIS A 134 14.35 -5.19 8.68
N SER A 135 14.10 -4.70 9.90
CA SER A 135 13.03 -5.23 10.74
C SER A 135 11.64 -5.08 10.09
N HIS A 136 11.38 -3.95 9.43
CA HIS A 136 10.12 -3.74 8.71
C HIS A 136 10.00 -4.65 7.48
N ASN A 137 11.09 -4.88 6.73
CA ASN A 137 11.14 -5.87 5.64
C ASN A 137 10.75 -7.26 6.12
N GLU A 138 11.36 -7.73 7.22
CA GLU A 138 11.03 -9.04 7.80
C GLU A 138 9.56 -9.12 8.24
N GLN A 139 9.05 -8.07 8.88
CA GLN A 139 7.65 -8.01 9.31
C GLN A 139 6.69 -8.00 8.13
N PHE A 140 7.06 -7.34 7.02
CA PHE A 140 6.29 -7.33 5.78
C PHE A 140 6.20 -8.74 5.18
N LEU A 141 7.32 -9.43 5.06
CA LEU A 141 7.35 -10.81 4.56
C LEU A 141 6.54 -11.77 5.44
N LYS A 142 6.66 -11.66 6.78
CA LYS A 142 5.83 -12.43 7.72
C LYS A 142 4.33 -12.11 7.61
N ALA A 143 3.98 -10.86 7.31
CA ALA A 143 2.59 -10.47 7.13
C ALA A 143 1.98 -11.09 5.85
N LEU A 144 2.75 -11.28 4.78
CA LEU A 144 2.29 -11.96 3.56
C LEU A 144 1.91 -13.44 3.80
N GLU A 145 2.47 -14.07 4.84
CA GLU A 145 2.19 -15.48 5.20
C GLU A 145 0.94 -15.64 6.08
N ALA A 146 0.35 -14.53 6.55
CA ALA A 146 -0.79 -14.58 7.44
C ALA A 146 -2.08 -14.97 6.68
N ALA A 147 -2.92 -15.77 7.34
CA ALA A 147 -4.23 -16.17 6.78
C ALA A 147 -5.32 -15.09 6.93
N GLU A 148 -5.02 -13.99 7.63
CA GLU A 148 -5.97 -12.89 7.91
C GLU A 148 -5.81 -11.76 6.88
N PRO A 149 -6.80 -10.86 6.74
CA PRO A 149 -6.67 -9.67 5.90
C PRO A 149 -5.49 -8.80 6.31
N VAL A 150 -4.50 -8.66 5.42
CA VAL A 150 -3.19 -8.04 5.76
C VAL A 150 -3.00 -6.63 5.19
N GLY A 151 -3.86 -6.16 4.30
CA GLY A 151 -3.66 -4.90 3.57
C GLY A 151 -3.38 -3.69 4.47
N ARG A 152 -4.09 -3.53 5.60
CA ARG A 152 -3.85 -2.44 6.56
C ARG A 152 -2.45 -2.52 7.21
N ARG A 153 -2.04 -3.73 7.57
CA ARG A 153 -0.74 -3.98 8.21
C ARG A 153 0.40 -3.72 7.25
N LEU A 154 0.27 -4.18 6.00
CA LEU A 154 1.25 -3.93 4.95
C LEU A 154 1.39 -2.43 4.66
N ASN A 155 0.26 -1.70 4.56
CA ASN A 155 0.28 -0.25 4.38
C ASN A 155 0.98 0.49 5.54
N PHE A 156 0.75 0.07 6.78
CA PHE A 156 1.45 0.63 7.95
C PHE A 156 2.96 0.40 7.85
N LEU A 157 3.39 -0.81 7.53
CA LEU A 157 4.82 -1.14 7.38
C LEU A 157 5.47 -0.32 6.26
N LEU A 158 4.79 -0.11 5.13
CA LEU A 158 5.28 0.75 4.06
C LEU A 158 5.43 2.22 4.48
N GLN A 159 4.55 2.71 5.35
CA GLN A 159 4.69 4.06 5.93
C GLN A 159 5.94 4.16 6.80
N GLU A 160 6.19 3.17 7.66
CA GLU A 160 7.39 3.16 8.50
C GLU A 160 8.66 3.01 7.65
N MET A 161 8.70 2.12 6.65
CA MET A 161 9.82 2.02 5.71
C MET A 161 10.11 3.36 5.01
N ASN A 162 9.07 4.06 4.56
CA ASN A 162 9.22 5.37 3.93
C ASN A 162 9.73 6.44 4.91
N ARG A 163 9.35 6.35 6.18
CA ARG A 163 9.85 7.19 7.27
C ARG A 163 11.34 6.96 7.49
N GLU A 164 11.77 5.70 7.62
CA GLU A 164 13.18 5.36 7.79
C GLU A 164 14.00 5.80 6.56
N ALA A 165 13.53 5.55 5.34
CA ALA A 165 14.17 6.03 4.12
C ALA A 165 14.32 7.58 4.10
N THR A 166 13.31 8.30 4.59
CA THR A 166 13.35 9.77 4.68
C THR A 166 14.39 10.23 5.69
N THR A 167 14.49 9.56 6.84
CA THR A 167 15.48 9.89 7.87
C THR A 167 16.89 9.60 7.39
N ILE A 168 17.13 8.46 6.72
CA ILE A 168 18.40 8.14 6.07
C ILE A 168 18.79 9.27 5.10
N GLY A 169 17.88 9.68 4.24
CA GLY A 169 18.13 10.77 3.27
C GLY A 169 18.46 12.11 3.90
N SER A 170 17.89 12.42 5.07
CA SER A 170 18.13 13.68 5.78
C SER A 170 19.43 13.69 6.60
N LYS A 171 19.86 12.53 7.12
CA LYS A 171 21.09 12.35 7.89
C LYS A 171 22.33 12.19 7.01
N ALA A 172 22.17 11.53 5.87
CA ALA A 172 23.29 11.19 5.00
C ALA A 172 23.70 12.37 4.10
N TYR A 173 24.79 13.03 4.43
CA TYR A 173 25.41 14.06 3.59
C TYR A 173 26.22 13.42 2.42
N SER A 174 25.59 12.55 1.64
CA SER A 174 26.18 11.82 0.52
C SER A 174 25.23 11.78 -0.66
N ALA A 175 25.66 12.28 -1.81
CA ALA A 175 24.89 12.22 -3.05
C ALA A 175 24.57 10.76 -3.46
N GLU A 176 25.49 9.84 -3.16
CA GLU A 176 25.33 8.42 -3.47
C GLU A 176 24.26 7.78 -2.61
N ILE A 177 24.24 8.03 -1.29
CA ILE A 177 23.16 7.58 -0.39
C ILE A 177 21.83 8.25 -0.78
N SER A 178 21.84 9.56 -1.10
CA SER A 178 20.62 10.25 -1.55
C SER A 178 20.01 9.60 -2.80
N HIS A 179 20.85 9.17 -3.75
CA HIS A 179 20.36 8.44 -4.91
C HIS A 179 19.74 7.08 -4.56
N ARG A 180 20.34 6.33 -3.63
CA ARG A 180 19.77 5.06 -3.12
C ARG A 180 18.44 5.27 -2.38
N VAL A 181 18.34 6.36 -1.62
CA VAL A 181 17.08 6.72 -0.94
C VAL A 181 15.96 7.01 -1.93
N VAL A 182 16.26 7.66 -3.07
CA VAL A 182 15.27 7.85 -4.14
C VAL A 182 14.81 6.48 -4.67
N GLN A 183 15.73 5.55 -4.93
CA GLN A 183 15.39 4.19 -5.36
C GLN A 183 14.52 3.45 -4.34
N LEU A 184 14.82 3.55 -3.02
CA LEU A 184 13.99 2.99 -1.96
C LEU A 184 12.56 3.54 -2.02
N LYS A 185 12.41 4.86 -2.12
CA LYS A 185 11.10 5.51 -2.14
C LYS A 185 10.28 5.14 -3.37
N GLU A 186 10.90 5.06 -4.53
CA GLU A 186 10.25 4.63 -5.77
C GLU A 186 9.74 3.18 -5.65
N GLU A 187 10.55 2.27 -5.08
CA GLU A 187 10.16 0.88 -4.94
C GLU A 187 9.08 0.71 -3.86
N ILE A 188 9.15 1.45 -2.73
CA ILE A 188 8.10 1.49 -1.71
C ILE A 188 6.77 1.94 -2.32
N GLU A 189 6.76 2.96 -3.19
CA GLU A 189 5.53 3.43 -3.81
C GLU A 189 4.93 2.40 -4.77
N LYS A 190 5.75 1.72 -5.56
CA LYS A 190 5.29 0.60 -6.40
C LYS A 190 4.67 -0.54 -5.57
N ILE A 191 5.27 -0.89 -4.43
CA ILE A 191 4.70 -1.87 -3.50
C ILE A 191 3.36 -1.36 -2.96
N ARG A 192 3.28 -0.08 -2.59
CA ARG A 192 2.05 0.53 -2.06
C ARG A 192 0.89 0.45 -3.05
N GLU A 193 1.14 0.74 -4.33
CA GLU A 193 0.13 0.62 -5.38
C GLU A 193 -0.42 -0.81 -5.49
N GLN A 194 0.45 -1.82 -5.37
CA GLN A 194 0.04 -3.22 -5.40
C GLN A 194 -0.75 -3.62 -4.13
N VAL A 195 -0.31 -3.15 -2.97
CA VAL A 195 -0.97 -3.45 -1.67
C VAL A 195 -2.38 -2.85 -1.58
N GLN A 196 -2.68 -1.75 -2.30
CA GLN A 196 -4.04 -1.20 -2.35
C GLN A 196 -5.06 -2.16 -2.96
N ASN A 197 -4.63 -3.15 -3.75
CA ASN A 197 -5.48 -4.17 -4.35
C ASN A 197 -5.64 -5.42 -3.48
N ILE A 198 -5.02 -5.45 -2.29
CA ILE A 198 -5.11 -6.55 -1.32
C ILE A 198 -6.22 -6.25 -0.31
N GLU A 199 -7.19 -7.15 -0.22
CA GLU A 199 -8.23 -7.15 0.81
C GLU A 199 -7.77 -7.82 2.11
#